data_7d9fc9f6585a7d558c072fdc4541fc96
#
_entry.id   7d9fc9f6585a7d558c072fdc4541fc96
#
_cell.length_a   1.000
_cell.length_b   1.000
_cell.length_c   1.000
_cell.angle_alpha   90.00
_cell.angle_beta   90.00
_cell.angle_gamma   90.00
#
_symmetry.space_group_name_H-M   'P 1'
#
loop_
_entity.id
_entity.type
_entity.pdbx_description
1 polymer ?
#
loop_
_entity_poly.entity_id
_entity_poly.type
_entity_poly.pdbx_seq_one_letter_code
_entity_poly.pdbx_strand_id
1 'polypeptide(L)'
;VDSREGDDAMHETYASLSHRSAAILGTWRVGRDGEYLMQRSLNDLVQLNPRLPVFSITQTGIGDVAVGGFVPNYENGANVIAAQIKEYYKTGSMEGAHFHLSDGGYVFDSRKLKELKIAEYALPKGSVIEDTVAAKLSKYSHYIELLVVGIVLLVLLLIFVAFLFLRTRRLKRTLEEREGQLVIAREK
;
A
#
# COMPACT_ATOMS: atom_id res chain seq x y z
N VAL A 1 8.87 -23.49 16.60
CA VAL A 1 8.11 -24.40 15.72
C VAL A 1 8.69 -24.33 14.32
N ASP A 2 8.83 -25.45 13.69
CA ASP A 2 9.44 -25.61 12.37
C ASP A 2 8.36 -26.15 11.40
N SER A 3 8.34 -25.68 10.18
CA SER A 3 7.41 -26.17 9.13
C SER A 3 7.49 -27.69 8.90
N ARG A 4 8.60 -28.32 9.28
CA ARG A 4 8.81 -29.77 9.24
C ARG A 4 7.91 -30.56 10.20
N GLU A 5 7.41 -29.91 11.24
CA GLU A 5 6.50 -30.54 12.22
C GLU A 5 5.06 -30.64 11.71
N GLY A 6 4.74 -29.91 10.63
CA GLY A 6 3.42 -29.87 10.01
C GLY A 6 2.57 -28.70 10.50
N ASP A 7 1.57 -28.36 9.71
CA ASP A 7 0.71 -27.19 9.92
C ASP A 7 -0.15 -27.33 11.20
N ASP A 8 -0.66 -28.55 11.48
CA ASP A 8 -1.46 -28.81 12.67
C ASP A 8 -0.67 -28.55 13.95
N ALA A 9 0.58 -29.03 14.03
CA ALA A 9 1.44 -28.81 15.17
C ALA A 9 1.76 -27.31 15.37
N MET A 10 1.90 -26.57 14.27
CA MET A 10 2.10 -25.14 14.30
C MET A 10 0.86 -24.41 14.83
N HIS A 11 -0.32 -24.78 14.34
CA HIS A 11 -1.61 -24.23 14.79
C HIS A 11 -1.84 -24.49 16.27
N GLU A 12 -1.66 -25.74 16.72
CA GLU A 12 -1.80 -26.10 18.13
C GLU A 12 -0.83 -25.36 19.04
N THR A 13 0.45 -25.29 18.64
CA THR A 13 1.47 -24.54 19.38
C THR A 13 1.11 -23.07 19.47
N TYR A 14 0.76 -22.44 18.35
CA TYR A 14 0.44 -21.01 18.33
C TYR A 14 -0.80 -20.69 19.19
N ALA A 15 -1.85 -21.50 19.07
CA ALA A 15 -3.07 -21.34 19.85
C ALA A 15 -2.84 -21.48 21.37
N SER A 16 -1.90 -22.34 21.76
CA SER A 16 -1.57 -22.60 23.17
C SER A 16 -0.68 -21.55 23.82
N LEU A 17 -0.09 -20.62 23.04
CA LEU A 17 0.80 -19.60 23.59
C LEU A 17 0.08 -18.68 24.58
N SER A 18 0.72 -18.41 25.68
CA SER A 18 0.16 -17.54 26.72
C SER A 18 0.20 -16.06 26.29
N HIS A 19 -0.62 -15.22 26.93
CA HIS A 19 -0.63 -13.77 26.72
C HIS A 19 0.70 -13.07 27.10
N ARG A 20 1.65 -13.79 27.70
CA ARG A 20 3.01 -13.30 28.02
C ARG A 20 4.03 -13.69 26.95
N SER A 21 3.58 -14.31 25.89
CA SER A 21 4.42 -14.75 24.77
C SER A 21 4.37 -13.73 23.64
N ALA A 22 5.32 -13.86 22.73
CA ALA A 22 5.33 -13.18 21.45
C ALA A 22 5.80 -14.16 20.38
N ALA A 23 5.35 -13.99 19.14
CA ALA A 23 5.81 -14.77 18.02
C ALA A 23 6.73 -13.93 17.13
N ILE A 24 7.79 -14.58 16.61
CA ILE A 24 8.62 -14.00 15.55
C ILE A 24 8.35 -14.77 14.28
N LEU A 25 7.84 -14.04 13.30
CA LEU A 25 7.54 -14.57 11.97
C LEU A 25 8.81 -14.54 11.14
N GLY A 26 9.31 -15.74 10.79
CA GLY A 26 10.32 -15.93 9.76
C GLY A 26 9.67 -16.05 8.38
N THR A 27 10.31 -16.80 7.51
CA THR A 27 9.74 -17.16 6.20
C THR A 27 9.03 -18.51 6.32
N TRP A 28 7.71 -18.47 6.34
CA TRP A 28 6.89 -19.68 6.26
C TRP A 28 6.14 -19.68 4.93
N ARG A 29 6.70 -20.37 3.94
CA ARG A 29 6.15 -20.39 2.58
C ARG A 29 5.80 -21.77 2.07
N VAL A 30 6.34 -22.80 2.73
CA VAL A 30 6.15 -24.18 2.29
C VAL A 30 5.82 -25.03 3.50
N GLY A 31 4.73 -25.74 3.45
CA GLY A 31 4.32 -26.73 4.45
C GLY A 31 5.12 -28.02 4.34
N ARG A 32 4.87 -28.95 5.26
CA ARG A 32 5.56 -30.26 5.34
C ARG A 32 5.47 -31.06 4.04
N ASP A 33 4.32 -31.01 3.41
CA ASP A 33 4.01 -31.80 2.22
C ASP A 33 4.37 -31.08 0.90
N GLY A 34 5.14 -30.00 1.00
CA GLY A 34 5.56 -29.21 -0.15
C GLY A 34 4.47 -28.22 -0.66
N GLU A 35 3.37 -28.09 0.03
CA GLU A 35 2.35 -27.10 -0.30
C GLU A 35 2.88 -25.67 -0.10
N TYR A 36 2.56 -24.78 -1.06
CA TYR A 36 2.86 -23.38 -0.93
C TYR A 36 1.82 -22.68 -0.05
N LEU A 37 2.29 -22.16 1.08
CA LEU A 37 1.45 -21.42 2.01
C LEU A 37 1.34 -19.97 1.57
N MET A 38 0.12 -19.52 1.39
CA MET A 38 -0.20 -18.15 0.98
C MET A 38 -0.43 -17.26 2.22
N GLN A 39 -0.52 -15.95 2.00
CA GLN A 39 -0.87 -14.96 3.01
C GLN A 39 -2.11 -15.35 3.85
N ARG A 40 -3.06 -16.06 3.25
CA ARG A 40 -4.26 -16.54 3.93
C ARG A 40 -3.94 -17.48 5.10
N SER A 41 -3.02 -18.43 4.91
CA SER A 41 -2.63 -19.38 5.97
C SER A 41 -2.03 -18.66 7.18
N LEU A 42 -1.32 -17.56 6.94
CA LEU A 42 -0.76 -16.74 7.99
C LEU A 42 -1.85 -15.97 8.75
N ASN A 43 -2.84 -15.44 8.03
CA ASN A 43 -3.99 -14.78 8.64
C ASN A 43 -4.82 -15.75 9.50
N ASP A 44 -5.05 -16.96 8.99
CA ASP A 44 -5.78 -18.00 9.71
C ASP A 44 -5.03 -18.41 11.00
N LEU A 45 -3.71 -18.55 10.93
CA LEU A 45 -2.87 -18.82 12.10
C LEU A 45 -3.01 -17.72 13.17
N VAL A 46 -2.89 -16.45 12.79
CA VAL A 46 -2.96 -15.33 13.73
C VAL A 46 -4.34 -15.20 14.38
N GLN A 47 -5.41 -15.59 13.69
CA GLN A 47 -6.77 -15.62 14.26
C GLN A 47 -6.94 -16.61 15.41
N LEU A 48 -6.10 -17.65 15.51
CA LEU A 48 -6.13 -18.58 16.63
C LEU A 48 -5.76 -17.95 17.97
N ASN A 49 -4.93 -16.89 17.94
CA ASN A 49 -4.52 -16.15 19.13
C ASN A 49 -4.31 -14.65 18.78
N PRO A 50 -5.40 -13.89 18.56
CA PRO A 50 -5.32 -12.52 18.01
C PRO A 50 -4.71 -11.48 18.96
N ARG A 51 -4.55 -11.83 20.25
CA ARG A 51 -3.91 -10.94 21.24
C ARG A 51 -2.41 -11.15 21.38
N LEU A 52 -1.87 -12.15 20.68
CA LEU A 52 -0.45 -12.43 20.69
C LEU A 52 0.27 -11.45 19.76
N PRO A 53 1.25 -10.67 20.24
CA PRO A 53 2.04 -9.82 19.36
C PRO A 53 2.91 -10.68 18.44
N VAL A 54 2.80 -10.46 17.15
CA VAL A 54 3.62 -11.09 16.11
C VAL A 54 4.60 -10.06 15.57
N PHE A 55 5.88 -10.36 15.59
CA PHE A 55 6.93 -9.56 15.00
C PHE A 55 7.46 -10.23 13.74
N SER A 56 7.91 -9.46 12.76
CA SER A 56 8.46 -9.99 11.51
C SER A 56 9.93 -9.60 11.36
N ILE A 57 10.71 -10.50 10.76
CA ILE A 57 12.09 -10.24 10.34
C ILE A 57 12.18 -9.77 8.88
N THR A 58 11.03 -9.60 8.24
CA THR A 58 10.90 -9.09 6.87
C THR A 58 9.77 -8.07 6.82
N GLN A 59 9.66 -7.31 5.75
CA GLN A 59 8.54 -6.38 5.56
C GLN A 59 7.20 -7.11 5.33
N THR A 60 7.25 -8.40 5.03
CA THR A 60 6.06 -9.22 4.77
C THR A 60 5.22 -9.35 6.04
N GLY A 61 3.95 -9.04 5.92
CA GLY A 61 2.95 -9.17 7.00
C GLY A 61 2.88 -7.99 7.95
N ILE A 62 3.78 -7.00 7.89
CA ILE A 62 3.67 -5.80 8.71
C ILE A 62 2.40 -5.02 8.32
N GLY A 63 1.62 -4.65 9.34
CA GLY A 63 0.34 -3.97 9.17
C GLY A 63 -0.83 -4.89 8.82
N ASP A 64 -0.58 -6.16 8.56
CA ASP A 64 -1.60 -7.18 8.33
C ASP A 64 -1.66 -8.15 9.51
N VAL A 65 -0.65 -8.97 9.66
CA VAL A 65 -0.54 -9.97 10.75
C VAL A 65 0.50 -9.57 11.80
N ALA A 66 1.59 -8.92 11.39
CA ALA A 66 2.67 -8.52 12.28
C ALA A 66 2.55 -7.06 12.71
N VAL A 67 2.92 -6.83 13.97
CA VAL A 67 3.01 -5.48 14.57
C VAL A 67 4.14 -4.67 13.96
N GLY A 68 5.24 -5.32 13.62
CA GLY A 68 6.45 -4.72 13.12
C GLY A 68 7.66 -5.62 13.36
N GLY A 69 8.83 -5.05 13.24
CA GLY A 69 10.08 -5.75 13.51
C GLY A 69 11.31 -5.04 12.98
N PHE A 70 12.45 -5.70 13.01
CA PHE A 70 13.65 -5.22 12.34
C PHE A 70 13.67 -5.78 10.92
N VAL A 71 13.53 -4.91 9.94
CA VAL A 71 13.41 -5.30 8.53
C VAL A 71 14.58 -4.78 7.70
N PRO A 72 15.09 -5.57 6.74
CA PRO A 72 16.13 -5.12 5.82
C PRO A 72 15.64 -3.97 4.94
N ASN A 73 16.52 -3.03 4.62
CA ASN A 73 16.27 -2.01 3.62
C ASN A 73 16.52 -2.60 2.22
N TYR A 74 15.49 -3.15 1.62
CA TYR A 74 15.57 -3.79 0.30
C TYR A 74 15.92 -2.81 -0.82
N GLU A 75 15.50 -1.54 -0.72
CA GLU A 75 15.79 -0.51 -1.71
C GLU A 75 17.30 -0.20 -1.72
N ASN A 76 17.88 0.02 -0.53
CA ASN A 76 19.32 0.23 -0.42
C ASN A 76 20.11 -0.98 -0.90
N GLY A 77 19.68 -2.20 -0.53
CA GLY A 77 20.28 -3.44 -1.00
C GLY A 77 20.27 -3.57 -2.54
N ALA A 78 19.14 -3.25 -3.16
CA ALA A 78 19.02 -3.26 -4.62
C ALA A 78 19.94 -2.24 -5.29
N ASN A 79 20.06 -1.04 -4.74
CA ASN A 79 20.95 0.01 -5.25
C ASN A 79 22.43 -0.40 -5.16
N VAL A 80 22.85 -1.05 -4.07
CA VAL A 80 24.22 -1.57 -3.90
C VAL A 80 24.50 -2.64 -4.95
N ILE A 81 23.59 -3.59 -5.14
CA ILE A 81 23.75 -4.66 -6.15
C ILE A 81 23.82 -4.06 -7.56
N ALA A 82 22.93 -3.11 -7.88
CA ALA A 82 22.94 -2.43 -9.18
C ALA A 82 24.25 -1.69 -9.45
N ALA A 83 24.83 -1.04 -8.43
CA ALA A 83 26.13 -0.39 -8.55
C ALA A 83 27.26 -1.39 -8.82
N GLN A 84 27.26 -2.52 -8.12
CA GLN A 84 28.27 -3.58 -8.35
C GLN A 84 28.15 -4.19 -9.75
N ILE A 85 26.94 -4.47 -10.22
CA ILE A 85 26.70 -4.96 -11.57
C ILE A 85 27.20 -3.97 -12.62
N LYS A 86 26.91 -2.67 -12.43
CA LYS A 86 27.37 -1.61 -13.34
C LYS A 86 28.89 -1.53 -13.39
N GLU A 87 29.56 -1.71 -12.26
CA GLU A 87 31.02 -1.71 -12.19
C GLU A 87 31.62 -2.94 -12.89
N TYR A 88 31.00 -4.12 -12.67
CA TYR A 88 31.42 -5.33 -13.41
C TYR A 88 31.33 -5.17 -14.93
N TYR A 89 30.27 -4.55 -15.44
CA TYR A 89 30.14 -4.30 -16.89
C TYR A 89 31.19 -3.32 -17.42
N LYS A 90 31.74 -2.44 -16.58
CA LYS A 90 32.81 -1.51 -16.99
C LYS A 90 34.21 -2.13 -16.94
N THR A 91 34.47 -2.93 -15.90
CA THR A 91 35.83 -3.41 -15.58
C THR A 91 36.04 -4.85 -15.97
N GLY A 92 34.99 -5.63 -16.17
CA GLY A 92 35.04 -7.08 -16.37
C GLY A 92 35.45 -7.87 -15.12
N SER A 93 35.59 -7.20 -13.97
CA SER A 93 36.06 -7.82 -12.73
C SER A 93 35.06 -7.53 -11.57
N MET A 94 34.98 -8.51 -10.68
CA MET A 94 34.29 -8.35 -9.37
C MET A 94 35.30 -8.09 -8.24
N GLU A 95 36.56 -7.80 -8.56
CA GLU A 95 37.54 -7.38 -7.56
C GLU A 95 37.10 -6.11 -6.87
N GLY A 96 36.96 -6.19 -5.53
CA GLY A 96 36.44 -5.09 -4.73
C GLY A 96 34.94 -5.15 -4.46
N ALA A 97 34.20 -6.12 -5.01
CA ALA A 97 32.85 -6.39 -4.58
C ALA A 97 32.87 -6.90 -3.13
N HIS A 98 32.34 -6.08 -2.22
CA HIS A 98 32.25 -6.42 -0.83
C HIS A 98 30.82 -6.92 -0.53
N PHE A 99 30.73 -7.92 0.34
CA PHE A 99 29.44 -8.33 0.90
C PHE A 99 28.98 -7.24 1.86
N HIS A 100 27.94 -6.50 1.46
CA HIS A 100 27.29 -5.54 2.34
C HIS A 100 26.06 -6.19 2.98
N LEU A 101 26.05 -6.21 4.31
CA LEU A 101 24.81 -6.43 5.01
C LEU A 101 23.89 -5.24 4.70
N SER A 102 22.70 -5.53 4.20
CA SER A 102 21.69 -4.50 3.97
C SER A 102 21.41 -3.79 5.29
N ASP A 103 21.51 -2.47 5.30
CA ASP A 103 21.05 -1.69 6.41
C ASP A 103 19.59 -2.04 6.68
N GLY A 104 19.24 -2.21 7.94
CA GLY A 104 17.89 -2.49 8.37
C GLY A 104 17.39 -1.41 9.32
N GLY A 105 16.10 -1.45 9.58
CA GLY A 105 15.46 -0.53 10.52
C GLY A 105 14.30 -1.18 11.25
N TYR A 106 13.93 -0.58 12.35
CA TYR A 106 12.73 -0.97 13.07
C TYR A 106 11.53 -0.28 12.41
N VAL A 107 10.58 -1.08 11.96
CA VAL A 107 9.34 -0.60 11.33
C VAL A 107 8.16 -1.21 12.06
N PHE A 108 7.17 -0.40 12.42
CA PHE A 108 5.98 -0.82 13.14
C PHE A 108 4.72 -0.23 12.51
N ASP A 109 3.63 -0.97 12.58
CA ASP A 109 2.30 -0.53 12.14
C ASP A 109 1.55 0.17 13.29
N SER A 110 1.13 1.42 13.08
CA SER A 110 0.48 2.24 14.10
C SER A 110 -0.85 1.65 14.59
N ARG A 111 -1.60 1.01 13.70
CA ARG A 111 -2.89 0.39 14.02
C ARG A 111 -2.70 -0.84 14.90
N LYS A 112 -1.74 -1.71 14.53
CA LYS A 112 -1.42 -2.91 15.32
C LYS A 112 -0.87 -2.57 16.69
N LEU A 113 -0.04 -1.53 16.81
CA LEU A 113 0.43 -1.04 18.11
C LEU A 113 -0.74 -0.62 19.00
N LYS A 114 -1.71 0.13 18.47
CA LYS A 114 -2.90 0.55 19.21
C LYS A 114 -3.79 -0.63 19.58
N GLU A 115 -4.02 -1.56 18.67
CA GLU A 115 -4.82 -2.77 18.89
C GLU A 115 -4.28 -3.61 20.04
N LEU A 116 -2.96 -3.80 20.08
CA LEU A 116 -2.27 -4.57 21.12
C LEU A 116 -1.87 -3.74 22.35
N LYS A 117 -2.23 -2.44 22.37
CA LYS A 117 -1.90 -1.50 23.46
C LYS A 117 -0.40 -1.39 23.75
N ILE A 118 0.42 -1.47 22.69
CA ILE A 118 1.86 -1.28 22.78
C ILE A 118 2.15 0.21 22.66
N ALA A 119 2.77 0.80 23.67
CA ALA A 119 3.07 2.22 23.68
C ALA A 119 4.29 2.54 22.80
N GLU A 120 4.24 3.65 22.06
CA GLU A 120 5.31 4.06 21.14
C GLU A 120 6.65 4.30 21.85
N TYR A 121 6.63 4.77 23.12
CA TYR A 121 7.86 4.97 23.90
C TYR A 121 8.57 3.66 24.27
N ALA A 122 7.89 2.52 24.18
CA ALA A 122 8.47 1.20 24.43
C ALA A 122 9.22 0.64 23.22
N LEU A 123 9.10 1.28 22.05
CA LEU A 123 9.76 0.86 20.84
C LEU A 123 11.25 1.24 20.85
N PRO A 124 12.11 0.50 20.12
CA PRO A 124 13.52 0.84 19.97
C PRO A 124 13.70 2.26 19.40
N LYS A 125 14.77 2.94 19.80
CA LYS A 125 15.08 4.28 19.25
C LYS A 125 15.32 4.19 17.75
N GLY A 126 14.78 5.15 17.02
CA GLY A 126 14.89 5.18 15.56
C GLY A 126 13.84 4.31 14.83
N SER A 127 12.84 3.81 15.56
CA SER A 127 11.72 3.10 14.94
C SER A 127 10.92 4.02 14.03
N VAL A 128 10.57 3.52 12.86
CA VAL A 128 9.63 4.13 11.94
C VAL A 128 8.25 3.55 12.21
N ILE A 129 7.27 4.41 12.47
CA ILE A 129 5.88 4.01 12.66
C ILE A 129 5.14 4.31 11.36
N GLU A 130 4.73 3.25 10.66
CA GLU A 130 3.97 3.37 9.44
C GLU A 130 2.47 3.31 9.74
N ASP A 131 1.73 4.26 9.17
CA ASP A 131 0.28 4.10 9.04
C ASP A 131 0.02 3.45 7.68
N THR A 132 -0.27 2.15 7.69
CA THR A 132 -0.42 1.35 6.47
C THR A 132 -1.48 1.89 5.51
N VAL A 133 -2.47 2.63 6.01
CA VAL A 133 -3.47 3.33 5.18
C VAL A 133 -2.84 4.56 4.54
N ALA A 134 -2.10 5.36 5.30
CA ALA A 134 -1.42 6.55 4.78
C ALA A 134 -0.27 6.18 3.82
N ALA A 135 0.50 5.15 4.13
CA ALA A 135 1.57 4.66 3.25
C ALA A 135 1.01 4.07 1.94
N LYS A 136 -0.11 3.35 1.98
CA LYS A 136 -0.81 2.91 0.76
C LYS A 136 -1.35 4.09 -0.05
N LEU A 137 -1.97 5.08 0.60
CA LEU A 137 -2.43 6.30 -0.05
C LEU A 137 -1.27 7.11 -0.66
N SER A 138 -0.15 7.22 0.03
CA SER A 138 1.06 7.88 -0.47
C SER A 138 1.61 7.22 -1.74
N LYS A 139 1.61 5.89 -1.83
CA LYS A 139 1.99 5.15 -3.03
C LYS A 139 1.07 5.44 -4.23
N TYR A 140 -0.18 5.82 -3.95
CA TYR A 140 -1.18 6.16 -4.97
C TYR A 140 -1.41 7.67 -5.12
N SER A 141 -0.62 8.53 -4.46
CA SER A 141 -0.81 9.99 -4.48
C SER A 141 -0.84 10.55 -5.91
N HIS A 142 0.04 10.07 -6.80
CA HIS A 142 0.05 10.47 -8.21
C HIS A 142 -1.25 10.13 -8.96
N TYR A 143 -1.84 8.97 -8.67
CA TYR A 143 -3.13 8.57 -9.28
C TYR A 143 -4.28 9.38 -8.71
N ILE A 144 -4.21 9.75 -7.42
CA ILE A 144 -5.22 10.60 -6.77
C ILE A 144 -5.15 12.02 -7.36
N GLU A 145 -3.96 12.59 -7.57
CA GLU A 145 -3.77 13.87 -8.23
C GLU A 145 -4.34 13.87 -9.65
N LEU A 146 -4.03 12.84 -10.46
CA LEU A 146 -4.57 12.68 -11.81
C LEU A 146 -6.10 12.56 -11.80
N LEU A 147 -6.66 11.83 -10.86
CA LEU A 147 -8.10 11.67 -10.71
C LEU A 147 -8.78 13.00 -10.35
N VAL A 148 -8.20 13.77 -9.44
CA VAL A 148 -8.71 15.10 -9.07
C VAL A 148 -8.67 16.05 -10.28
N VAL A 149 -7.56 16.08 -11.03
CA VAL A 149 -7.45 16.88 -12.26
C VAL A 149 -8.50 16.45 -13.27
N GLY A 150 -8.70 15.14 -13.47
CA GLY A 150 -9.73 14.60 -14.36
C GLY A 150 -11.15 15.04 -13.97
N ILE A 151 -11.48 15.01 -12.69
CA ILE A 151 -12.78 15.47 -12.17
C ILE A 151 -12.96 16.98 -12.43
N VAL A 152 -11.94 17.79 -12.15
CA VAL A 152 -11.99 19.24 -12.40
C VAL A 152 -12.24 19.54 -13.87
N LEU A 153 -11.52 18.87 -14.78
CA LEU A 153 -11.73 19.02 -16.23
C LEU A 153 -13.12 18.61 -16.66
N LEU A 154 -13.66 17.52 -16.12
CA LEU A 154 -15.01 17.05 -16.39
C LEU A 154 -16.06 18.10 -15.96
N VAL A 155 -15.92 18.67 -14.78
CA VAL A 155 -16.80 19.72 -14.26
C VAL A 155 -16.75 20.97 -15.16
N LEU A 156 -15.55 21.40 -15.55
CA LEU A 156 -15.38 22.53 -16.49
C LEU A 156 -16.04 22.26 -17.84
N LEU A 157 -15.91 21.04 -18.35
CA LEU A 157 -16.55 20.63 -19.60
C LEU A 157 -18.08 20.68 -19.48
N LEU A 158 -18.65 20.18 -18.38
CA LEU A 158 -20.09 20.23 -18.12
C LEU A 158 -20.63 21.68 -18.04
N ILE A 159 -19.89 22.56 -17.35
CA ILE A 159 -20.21 23.98 -17.27
C ILE A 159 -20.19 24.62 -18.67
N PHE A 160 -19.17 24.30 -19.46
CA PHE A 160 -19.05 24.80 -20.82
C PHE A 160 -20.20 24.33 -21.73
N VAL A 161 -20.56 23.06 -21.67
CA VAL A 161 -21.70 22.50 -22.41
C VAL A 161 -23.01 23.15 -21.97
N ALA A 162 -23.24 23.34 -20.67
CA ALA A 162 -24.40 24.03 -20.15
C ALA A 162 -24.47 25.49 -20.65
N PHE A 163 -23.33 26.18 -20.66
CA PHE A 163 -23.24 27.54 -21.20
C PHE A 163 -23.60 27.58 -22.67
N LEU A 164 -23.06 26.68 -23.50
CA LEU A 164 -23.41 26.59 -24.94
C LEU A 164 -24.90 26.31 -25.15
N PHE A 165 -25.47 25.41 -24.34
CA PHE A 165 -26.88 25.08 -24.38
C PHE A 165 -27.78 26.29 -24.04
N LEU A 166 -27.43 27.02 -23.01
CA LEU A 166 -28.15 28.25 -22.64
C LEU A 166 -28.01 29.33 -23.68
N ARG A 167 -26.82 29.49 -24.30
CA ARG A 167 -26.56 30.43 -25.38
C ARG A 167 -27.41 30.09 -26.63
N THR A 168 -27.45 28.80 -26.98
CA THR A 168 -28.23 28.33 -28.14
C THR A 168 -29.73 28.55 -27.91
N ARG A 169 -30.23 28.31 -26.69
CA ARG A 169 -31.63 28.59 -26.34
C ARG A 169 -31.97 30.08 -26.45
N ARG A 170 -31.07 30.96 -25.99
CA ARG A 170 -31.28 32.42 -26.13
C ARG A 170 -31.32 32.86 -27.58
N LEU A 171 -30.40 32.35 -28.43
CA LEU A 171 -30.39 32.66 -29.84
C LEU A 171 -31.69 32.21 -30.55
N LYS A 172 -32.17 31.00 -30.24
CA LYS A 172 -33.45 30.53 -30.82
C LYS A 172 -34.62 31.44 -30.49
N ARG A 173 -34.74 31.85 -29.23
CA ARG A 173 -35.81 32.78 -28.80
C ARG A 173 -35.73 34.11 -29.51
N THR A 174 -34.57 34.69 -29.68
CA THR A 174 -34.40 35.97 -30.40
C THR A 174 -34.70 35.83 -31.90
N LEU A 175 -34.45 34.68 -32.51
CA LEU A 175 -34.84 34.41 -33.89
C LEU A 175 -36.37 34.28 -34.06
N GLU A 176 -37.02 33.52 -33.16
CA GLU A 176 -38.49 33.35 -33.18
C GLU A 176 -39.20 34.70 -32.97
N GLU A 177 -38.70 35.56 -32.05
CA GLU A 177 -39.25 36.93 -31.86
C GLU A 177 -39.09 37.80 -33.12
N ARG A 178 -37.97 37.74 -33.84
CA ARG A 178 -37.76 38.50 -35.07
C ARG A 178 -38.61 37.98 -36.24
N GLU A 179 -38.76 36.66 -36.37
CA GLU A 179 -39.65 36.07 -37.37
C GLU A 179 -41.10 36.49 -37.14
N GLY A 180 -41.55 36.47 -35.84
CA GLY A 180 -42.90 36.95 -35.47
C GLY A 180 -43.13 38.43 -35.83
N GLN A 181 -42.10 39.29 -35.60
CA GLN A 181 -42.17 40.71 -35.97
C GLN A 181 -42.26 40.93 -37.50
N LEU A 182 -41.51 40.12 -38.29
CA LEU A 182 -41.54 40.19 -39.72
C LEU A 182 -42.88 39.75 -40.35
N VAL A 183 -43.54 38.76 -39.77
CA VAL A 183 -44.88 38.33 -40.19
C VAL A 183 -45.89 39.42 -39.96
N ILE A 184 -45.90 40.07 -38.77
CA ILE A 184 -46.83 41.17 -38.47
C ILE A 184 -46.56 42.39 -39.34
N ALA A 185 -45.33 42.68 -39.71
CA ALA A 185 -44.97 43.81 -40.61
C ALA A 185 -45.37 43.55 -42.09
N ARG A 186 -45.61 42.31 -42.48
CA ARG A 186 -45.96 41.92 -43.86
C ARG A 186 -47.47 41.91 -44.11
N GLU A 187 -48.24 41.85 -43.03
CA GLU A 187 -49.72 41.89 -43.09
C GLU A 187 -50.34 43.32 -42.97
N LYS A 188 -49.49 44.34 -42.84
CA LYS A 188 -49.84 45.74 -42.93
C LYS A 188 -49.51 46.33 -44.29
#